data_0138fb265b7a537cd5c2e2ffeff80189
#
_entry.id   0138fb265b7a537cd5c2e2ffeff80189
#
_cell.length_a   1.000
_cell.length_b   1.000
_cell.length_c   1.000
_cell.angle_alpha   90.00
_cell.angle_beta   90.00
_cell.angle_gamma   90.00
#
_symmetry.space_group_name_H-M   'P 1'
#
loop_
_entity.id
_entity.type
_entity.pdbx_description
1 polymer ?
#
loop_
_entity_poly.entity_id
_entity_poly.type
_entity_poly.pdbx_seq_one_letter_code
_entity_poly.pdbx_strand_id
1 'polypeptide(L)'
;MIKAGWILLVTGGAMGIFGLVFMVFFLAQTAVLMRELVRRMPEHFSSGFDLGALSDPLVLPEVQKLSMNGDVVASTAFWSGLVASALLLLLVFLWRGKAGARSLIGIRSAPPRLYLIWIGVFALLVLGLEALAWAFPQFRTEFMEEVLGSTTNTAMLVLGVGILAPVFEELLLRGLLLGSLRFLVDRHVAVAISAGAFTLMHLQYEPLVMLMILPMGVVLGYARVNSGSIFVPILLHLLNNVISIALPTTY
;
A
#
# COMPACT_ATOMS: atom_id res chain seq x y z
N MET A 1 -34.08 -2.69 -10.34
CA MET A 1 -33.05 -2.73 -11.41
C MET A 1 -32.21 -1.45 -11.35
N ILE A 2 -30.97 -1.53 -10.88
CA ILE A 2 -30.00 -0.43 -11.02
C ILE A 2 -29.72 -0.33 -12.53
N LYS A 3 -29.99 0.83 -13.14
CA LYS A 3 -29.79 1.00 -14.59
C LYS A 3 -28.31 0.76 -14.92
N ALA A 4 -28.00 -0.01 -15.96
CA ALA A 4 -26.63 -0.32 -16.40
C ALA A 4 -25.73 0.93 -16.51
N GLY A 5 -26.29 2.06 -16.95
CA GLY A 5 -25.61 3.34 -16.99
C GLY A 5 -25.15 3.88 -15.63
N TRP A 6 -25.87 3.57 -14.52
CA TRP A 6 -25.45 3.96 -13.18
C TRP A 6 -24.23 3.16 -12.71
N ILE A 7 -24.20 1.86 -13.03
CA ILE A 7 -23.06 0.99 -12.71
C ILE A 7 -21.80 1.48 -13.45
N LEU A 8 -21.91 1.76 -14.74
CA LEU A 8 -20.81 2.29 -15.55
C LEU A 8 -20.31 3.64 -15.04
N LEU A 9 -21.23 4.53 -14.61
CA LEU A 9 -20.85 5.83 -14.07
C LEU A 9 -20.12 5.71 -12.72
N VAL A 10 -20.58 4.80 -11.85
CA VAL A 10 -19.95 4.56 -10.55
C VAL A 10 -18.58 3.91 -10.72
N THR A 11 -18.44 2.93 -11.60
CA THR A 11 -17.15 2.27 -11.83
C THR A 11 -16.18 3.11 -12.64
N GLY A 12 -16.64 3.80 -13.66
CA GLY A 12 -15.81 4.73 -14.43
C GLY A 12 -15.25 5.86 -13.57
N GLY A 13 -16.09 6.45 -12.71
CA GLY A 13 -15.65 7.45 -11.74
C GLY A 13 -14.64 6.90 -10.73
N ALA A 14 -14.87 5.69 -10.21
CA ALA A 14 -13.93 5.06 -9.28
C ALA A 14 -12.57 4.75 -9.93
N MET A 15 -12.57 4.24 -11.18
CA MET A 15 -11.33 3.95 -11.91
C MET A 15 -10.58 5.23 -12.27
N GLY A 16 -11.28 6.32 -12.62
CA GLY A 16 -10.67 7.63 -12.85
C GLY A 16 -9.98 8.18 -11.59
N ILE A 17 -10.67 8.10 -10.44
CA ILE A 17 -10.08 8.51 -9.14
C ILE A 17 -8.91 7.59 -8.78
N PHE A 18 -9.02 6.27 -8.97
CA PHE A 18 -7.95 5.33 -8.73
C PHE A 18 -6.69 5.69 -9.52
N GLY A 19 -6.82 5.87 -10.84
CA GLY A 19 -5.69 6.21 -11.71
C GLY A 19 -5.04 7.54 -11.33
N LEU A 20 -5.84 8.58 -11.06
CA LEU A 20 -5.32 9.89 -10.64
C LEU A 20 -4.58 9.82 -9.30
N VAL A 21 -5.18 9.18 -8.30
CA VAL A 21 -4.57 9.06 -6.96
C VAL A 21 -3.30 8.23 -7.03
N PHE A 22 -3.30 7.14 -7.80
CA PHE A 22 -2.13 6.29 -8.00
C PHE A 22 -0.99 7.04 -8.70
N MET A 23 -1.33 7.84 -9.72
CA MET A 23 -0.36 8.73 -10.38
C MET A 23 0.26 9.74 -9.40
N VAL A 24 -0.57 10.41 -8.59
CA VAL A 24 -0.08 11.37 -7.59
C VAL A 24 0.77 10.69 -6.53
N PHE A 25 0.40 9.46 -6.11
CA PHE A 25 1.21 8.66 -5.21
C PHE A 25 2.62 8.40 -5.77
N PHE A 26 2.72 7.95 -7.02
CA PHE A 26 4.02 7.74 -7.68
C PHE A 26 4.81 9.04 -7.86
N LEU A 27 4.16 10.13 -8.25
CA LEU A 27 4.83 11.43 -8.39
C LEU A 27 5.39 11.92 -7.05
N ALA A 28 4.66 11.72 -5.95
CA ALA A 28 5.13 12.08 -4.61
C ALA A 28 6.34 11.22 -4.18
N GLN A 29 6.32 9.91 -4.48
CA GLN A 29 7.47 9.03 -4.25
C GLN A 29 8.69 9.48 -5.04
N THR A 30 8.48 9.69 -6.34
CA THR A 30 9.56 10.16 -7.25
C THR A 30 10.13 11.49 -6.78
N ALA A 31 9.30 12.44 -6.34
CA ALA A 31 9.76 13.74 -5.86
C ALA A 31 10.67 13.64 -4.63
N VAL A 32 10.35 12.75 -3.66
CA VAL A 32 11.18 12.53 -2.48
C VAL A 32 12.52 11.89 -2.87
N LEU A 33 12.49 10.85 -3.70
CA LEU A 33 13.67 10.17 -4.19
C LEU A 33 14.58 11.12 -4.98
N MET A 34 14.00 11.92 -5.89
CA MET A 34 14.74 12.87 -6.71
C MET A 34 15.36 13.99 -5.88
N ARG A 35 14.64 14.49 -4.87
CA ARG A 35 15.21 15.49 -3.94
C ARG A 35 16.48 14.95 -3.28
N GLU A 36 16.46 13.71 -2.83
CA GLU A 36 17.62 13.10 -2.19
C GLU A 36 18.75 12.81 -3.19
N LEU A 37 18.41 12.39 -4.39
CA LEU A 37 19.38 12.15 -5.48
C LEU A 37 20.11 13.45 -5.87
N VAL A 38 19.37 14.54 -6.09
CA VAL A 38 19.96 15.86 -6.37
C VAL A 38 20.86 16.35 -5.22
N ARG A 39 20.48 16.07 -3.98
CA ARG A 39 21.29 16.42 -2.82
C ARG A 39 22.62 15.67 -2.77
N ARG A 40 22.64 14.41 -3.23
CA ARG A 40 23.85 13.56 -3.21
C ARG A 40 24.75 13.72 -4.43
N MET A 41 24.16 14.06 -5.57
CA MET A 41 24.86 14.14 -6.87
C MET A 41 24.58 15.48 -7.57
N PRO A 42 24.87 16.64 -6.94
CA PRO A 42 24.48 17.95 -7.46
C PRO A 42 25.13 18.27 -8.82
N GLU A 43 26.29 17.72 -9.13
CA GLU A 43 26.98 17.90 -10.40
C GLU A 43 26.24 17.30 -11.58
N HIS A 44 25.46 16.21 -11.40
CA HIS A 44 24.66 15.57 -12.46
C HIS A 44 23.36 16.31 -12.73
N PHE A 45 22.94 17.20 -11.84
CA PHE A 45 21.67 17.93 -11.90
C PHE A 45 21.85 19.46 -11.95
N SER A 46 23.03 19.94 -12.26
CA SER A 46 23.37 21.37 -12.28
C SER A 46 22.58 22.19 -13.32
N SER A 47 22.11 21.56 -14.41
CA SER A 47 21.27 22.16 -15.45
C SER A 47 19.76 22.10 -15.16
N GLY A 48 19.36 21.60 -13.98
CA GLY A 48 17.98 21.37 -13.60
C GLY A 48 17.59 19.89 -13.68
N PHE A 49 16.29 19.62 -13.45
CA PHE A 49 15.76 18.28 -13.46
C PHE A 49 15.66 17.73 -14.90
N ASP A 50 16.45 16.73 -15.22
CA ASP A 50 16.36 15.97 -16.46
C ASP A 50 16.06 14.50 -16.16
N LEU A 51 14.92 14.01 -16.66
CA LEU A 51 14.55 12.59 -16.56
C LEU A 51 15.55 11.68 -17.30
N GLY A 52 16.26 12.20 -18.31
CA GLY A 52 17.33 11.50 -19.00
C GLY A 52 18.49 11.12 -18.08
N ALA A 53 18.74 11.92 -17.04
CA ALA A 53 19.78 11.63 -16.04
C ALA A 53 19.51 10.33 -15.27
N LEU A 54 18.24 9.89 -15.15
CA LEU A 54 17.92 8.61 -14.53
C LEU A 54 18.39 7.39 -15.32
N SER A 55 18.68 7.57 -16.61
CA SER A 55 19.25 6.53 -17.49
C SER A 55 20.79 6.54 -17.49
N ASP A 56 21.41 7.51 -16.81
CA ASP A 56 22.87 7.58 -16.71
C ASP A 56 23.41 6.38 -15.91
N PRO A 57 24.37 5.61 -16.46
CA PRO A 57 25.00 4.49 -15.75
C PRO A 57 25.65 4.85 -14.41
N LEU A 58 26.00 6.12 -14.19
CA LEU A 58 26.54 6.62 -12.93
C LEU A 58 25.44 6.94 -11.90
N VAL A 59 24.25 7.31 -12.34
CA VAL A 59 23.11 7.70 -11.50
C VAL A 59 22.28 6.47 -11.08
N LEU A 60 22.10 5.51 -11.98
CA LEU A 60 21.25 4.33 -11.73
C LEU A 60 21.62 3.52 -10.47
N PRO A 61 22.92 3.23 -10.18
CA PRO A 61 23.29 2.53 -8.94
C PRO A 61 22.92 3.31 -7.67
N GLU A 62 23.02 4.65 -7.70
CA GLU A 62 22.63 5.47 -6.56
C GLU A 62 21.11 5.51 -6.38
N VAL A 63 20.32 5.51 -7.46
CA VAL A 63 18.86 5.33 -7.41
C VAL A 63 18.49 4.02 -6.72
N GLN A 64 19.14 2.90 -7.11
CA GLN A 64 18.90 1.60 -6.50
C GLN A 64 19.25 1.60 -5.00
N LYS A 65 20.40 2.15 -4.63
CA LYS A 65 20.82 2.28 -3.23
C LYS A 65 19.85 3.15 -2.41
N LEU A 66 19.38 4.27 -2.97
CA LEU A 66 18.41 5.14 -2.31
C LEU A 66 17.04 4.48 -2.14
N SER A 67 16.62 3.66 -3.08
CA SER A 67 15.33 2.96 -2.99
C SER A 67 15.29 1.93 -1.86
N MET A 68 16.43 1.50 -1.33
CA MET A 68 16.58 0.58 -0.18
C MET A 68 17.01 1.32 1.09
N ASN A 69 17.32 2.62 1.02
CA ASN A 69 17.71 3.39 2.20
C ASN A 69 16.51 3.69 3.10
N GLY A 70 16.58 3.29 4.37
CA GLY A 70 15.47 3.35 5.31
C GLY A 70 14.90 4.74 5.55
N ASP A 71 15.73 5.79 5.62
CA ASP A 71 15.23 7.17 5.82
C ASP A 71 14.53 7.70 4.56
N VAL A 72 14.99 7.31 3.36
CA VAL A 72 14.35 7.62 2.08
C VAL A 72 13.03 6.88 1.96
N VAL A 73 13.02 5.57 2.24
CA VAL A 73 11.80 4.74 2.23
C VAL A 73 10.77 5.29 3.22
N ALA A 74 11.18 5.62 4.44
CA ALA A 74 10.33 6.22 5.48
C ALA A 74 9.70 7.54 5.02
N SER A 75 10.53 8.46 4.50
CA SER A 75 10.06 9.77 4.02
C SER A 75 9.15 9.64 2.80
N THR A 76 9.50 8.75 1.87
CA THR A 76 8.72 8.47 0.68
C THR A 76 7.34 7.91 1.04
N ALA A 77 7.28 6.89 1.91
CA ALA A 77 6.04 6.30 2.39
C ALA A 77 5.17 7.32 3.15
N PHE A 78 5.79 8.16 3.97
CA PHE A 78 5.08 9.19 4.73
C PHE A 78 4.40 10.22 3.81
N TRP A 79 5.17 10.87 2.94
CA TRP A 79 4.62 11.96 2.11
C TRP A 79 3.67 11.46 1.04
N SER A 80 4.01 10.36 0.34
CA SER A 80 3.12 9.78 -0.67
C SER A 80 1.83 9.23 -0.06
N GLY A 81 1.92 8.51 1.07
CA GLY A 81 0.76 7.98 1.78
C GLY A 81 -0.17 9.08 2.30
N LEU A 82 0.40 10.16 2.88
CA LEU A 82 -0.37 11.30 3.39
C LEU A 82 -1.11 12.04 2.26
N VAL A 83 -0.37 12.45 1.22
CA VAL A 83 -0.93 13.24 0.11
C VAL A 83 -1.97 12.42 -0.66
N ALA A 84 -1.65 11.17 -0.99
CA ALA A 84 -2.54 10.33 -1.77
C ALA A 84 -3.81 9.92 -0.98
N SER A 85 -3.70 9.65 0.34
CA SER A 85 -4.87 9.41 1.19
C SER A 85 -5.79 10.62 1.28
N ALA A 86 -5.22 11.80 1.50
CA ALA A 86 -5.98 13.05 1.57
C ALA A 86 -6.70 13.34 0.24
N LEU A 87 -5.99 13.18 -0.89
CA LEU A 87 -6.55 13.36 -2.23
C LEU A 87 -7.67 12.33 -2.51
N LEU A 88 -7.45 11.04 -2.20
CA LEU A 88 -8.45 10.00 -2.38
C LEU A 88 -9.74 10.33 -1.62
N LEU A 89 -9.61 10.64 -0.33
CA LEU A 89 -10.77 10.99 0.48
C LEU A 89 -11.48 12.23 -0.07
N LEU A 90 -10.74 13.29 -0.39
CA LEU A 90 -11.31 14.51 -0.98
C LEU A 90 -12.11 14.19 -2.26
N LEU A 91 -11.51 13.50 -3.22
CA LEU A 91 -12.14 13.18 -4.51
C LEU A 91 -13.37 12.29 -4.34
N VAL A 92 -13.29 11.26 -3.48
CA VAL A 92 -14.44 10.37 -3.24
C VAL A 92 -15.57 11.12 -2.52
N PHE A 93 -15.27 12.01 -1.55
CA PHE A 93 -16.28 12.82 -0.88
C PHE A 93 -16.92 13.84 -1.82
N LEU A 94 -16.15 14.50 -2.70
CA LEU A 94 -16.67 15.41 -3.72
C LEU A 94 -17.54 14.68 -4.73
N TRP A 95 -17.14 13.50 -5.17
CA TRP A 95 -17.85 12.71 -6.18
C TRP A 95 -19.14 12.06 -5.62
N ARG A 96 -19.10 11.47 -4.42
CA ARG A 96 -20.20 10.66 -3.86
C ARG A 96 -21.00 11.36 -2.77
N GLY A 97 -20.55 12.53 -2.33
CA GLY A 97 -21.06 13.16 -1.12
C GLY A 97 -20.75 12.36 0.16
N LYS A 98 -21.02 12.92 1.33
CA LYS A 98 -20.63 12.33 2.62
C LYS A 98 -21.17 10.91 2.83
N ALA A 99 -22.47 10.69 2.61
CA ALA A 99 -23.10 9.38 2.83
C ALA A 99 -22.61 8.32 1.83
N GLY A 100 -22.52 8.68 0.54
CA GLY A 100 -22.04 7.78 -0.52
C GLY A 100 -20.57 7.39 -0.36
N ALA A 101 -19.70 8.34 0.00
CA ALA A 101 -18.31 8.10 0.28
C ALA A 101 -18.11 7.16 1.48
N ARG A 102 -18.79 7.42 2.59
CA ARG A 102 -18.74 6.55 3.79
C ARG A 102 -19.22 5.13 3.48
N SER A 103 -20.25 4.97 2.67
CA SER A 103 -20.77 3.67 2.26
C SER A 103 -19.79 2.93 1.35
N LEU A 104 -19.23 3.61 0.34
CA LEU A 104 -18.28 3.03 -0.63
C LEU A 104 -17.01 2.56 0.07
N ILE A 105 -16.34 3.47 0.78
CA ILE A 105 -15.08 3.19 1.48
C ILE A 105 -15.31 2.23 2.67
N GLY A 106 -16.51 2.22 3.27
CA GLY A 106 -16.83 1.45 4.46
C GLY A 106 -16.36 2.12 5.75
N ILE A 107 -16.47 3.44 5.81
CA ILE A 107 -16.17 4.23 7.02
C ILE A 107 -17.28 4.01 8.04
N ARG A 108 -17.21 2.89 8.74
CA ARG A 108 -18.08 2.48 9.84
C ARG A 108 -17.34 1.55 10.77
N SER A 109 -17.63 1.58 12.07
CA SER A 109 -17.10 0.63 13.04
C SER A 109 -17.69 -0.76 12.81
N ALA A 110 -16.94 -1.81 13.16
CA ALA A 110 -17.40 -3.18 13.26
C ALA A 110 -17.57 -3.57 14.74
N PRO A 111 -18.37 -4.61 15.05
CA PRO A 111 -18.42 -5.17 16.40
C PRO A 111 -17.03 -5.65 16.86
N PRO A 112 -16.65 -5.46 18.15
CA PRO A 112 -15.32 -5.86 18.66
C PRO A 112 -14.96 -7.32 18.38
N ARG A 113 -15.95 -8.21 18.42
CA ARG A 113 -15.78 -9.62 18.09
C ARG A 113 -15.18 -9.85 16.70
N LEU A 114 -15.55 -9.04 15.71
CA LEU A 114 -15.01 -9.17 14.35
C LEU A 114 -13.54 -8.75 14.29
N TYR A 115 -13.13 -7.72 15.04
CA TYR A 115 -11.71 -7.38 15.15
C TYR A 115 -10.91 -8.56 15.72
N LEU A 116 -11.36 -9.15 16.83
CA LEU A 116 -10.66 -10.29 17.46
C LEU A 116 -10.58 -11.50 16.53
N ILE A 117 -11.68 -11.86 15.84
CA ILE A 117 -11.69 -12.97 14.88
C ILE A 117 -10.66 -12.72 13.77
N TRP A 118 -10.67 -11.51 13.16
CA TRP A 118 -9.79 -11.21 12.04
C TRP A 118 -8.32 -11.04 12.45
N ILE A 119 -8.06 -10.52 13.67
CA ILE A 119 -6.71 -10.54 14.25
C ILE A 119 -6.22 -11.97 14.39
N GLY A 120 -7.03 -12.90 14.92
CA GLY A 120 -6.67 -14.31 15.03
C GLY A 120 -6.40 -14.98 13.69
N VAL A 121 -7.28 -14.77 12.69
CA VAL A 121 -7.08 -15.31 11.32
C VAL A 121 -5.81 -14.76 10.70
N PHE A 122 -5.58 -13.45 10.81
CA PHE A 122 -4.41 -12.79 10.23
C PHE A 122 -3.11 -13.22 10.93
N ALA A 123 -3.12 -13.32 12.25
CA ALA A 123 -1.97 -13.81 13.03
C ALA A 123 -1.59 -15.26 12.66
N LEU A 124 -2.58 -16.14 12.48
CA LEU A 124 -2.32 -17.51 12.02
C LEU A 124 -1.72 -17.54 10.62
N LEU A 125 -2.19 -16.67 9.69
CA LEU A 125 -1.59 -16.54 8.38
C LEU A 125 -0.13 -16.08 8.48
N VAL A 126 0.14 -14.97 9.20
CA VAL A 126 1.49 -14.41 9.35
C VAL A 126 2.44 -15.44 9.96
N LEU A 127 2.04 -16.13 11.04
CA LEU A 127 2.84 -17.21 11.64
C LEU A 127 3.12 -18.35 10.66
N GLY A 128 2.15 -18.69 9.80
CA GLY A 128 2.35 -19.69 8.73
C GLY A 128 3.34 -19.24 7.67
N LEU A 129 3.30 -17.98 7.26
CA LEU A 129 4.23 -17.38 6.30
C LEU A 129 5.65 -17.29 6.89
N GLU A 130 5.79 -16.89 8.17
CA GLU A 130 7.08 -16.92 8.88
C GLU A 130 7.67 -18.32 8.96
N ALA A 131 6.85 -19.30 9.33
CA ALA A 131 7.29 -20.70 9.38
C ALA A 131 7.74 -21.20 7.99
N LEU A 132 7.05 -20.78 6.92
CA LEU A 132 7.42 -21.09 5.53
C LEU A 132 8.77 -20.45 5.16
N ALA A 133 8.96 -19.15 5.45
CA ALA A 133 10.21 -18.44 5.18
C ALA A 133 11.37 -18.96 6.02
N TRP A 134 11.09 -19.41 7.25
CA TRP A 134 12.10 -20.08 8.07
C TRP A 134 12.54 -21.43 7.49
N ALA A 135 11.59 -22.24 7.01
CA ALA A 135 11.87 -23.56 6.43
C ALA A 135 12.48 -23.49 5.02
N PHE A 136 12.18 -22.44 4.27
CA PHE A 136 12.56 -22.29 2.85
C PHE A 136 13.19 -20.91 2.60
N PRO A 137 14.54 -20.78 2.70
CA PRO A 137 15.22 -19.49 2.59
C PRO A 137 14.93 -18.68 1.33
N GLN A 138 14.52 -19.31 0.22
CA GLN A 138 14.15 -18.63 -1.03
C GLN A 138 12.91 -17.72 -0.91
N PHE A 139 12.17 -17.79 0.19
CA PHE A 139 11.05 -16.89 0.49
C PHE A 139 11.44 -15.71 1.39
N ARG A 140 12.71 -15.57 1.73
CA ARG A 140 13.21 -14.41 2.49
C ARG A 140 13.57 -13.27 1.57
N THR A 141 13.53 -12.06 2.11
CA THR A 141 13.96 -10.84 1.43
C THR A 141 14.95 -10.07 2.29
N GLU A 142 15.98 -9.50 1.65
CA GLU A 142 16.96 -8.61 2.29
C GLU A 142 16.45 -7.16 2.36
N PHE A 143 15.35 -6.84 1.65
CA PHE A 143 14.83 -5.47 1.54
C PHE A 143 14.57 -4.84 2.92
N MET A 144 13.84 -5.55 3.80
CA MET A 144 13.53 -5.00 5.14
C MET A 144 14.75 -4.95 6.04
N GLU A 145 15.70 -5.88 5.90
CA GLU A 145 16.97 -5.84 6.65
C GLU A 145 17.77 -4.59 6.27
N GLU A 146 17.90 -4.28 4.99
CA GLU A 146 18.61 -3.09 4.49
C GLU A 146 17.89 -1.80 4.92
N VAL A 147 16.55 -1.75 4.81
CA VAL A 147 15.75 -0.61 5.28
C VAL A 147 15.97 -0.37 6.77
N LEU A 148 15.85 -1.39 7.61
CA LEU A 148 16.02 -1.27 9.06
C LEU A 148 17.47 -0.92 9.42
N GLY A 149 18.46 -1.56 8.77
CA GLY A 149 19.88 -1.33 9.01
C GLY A 149 20.36 0.07 8.61
N SER A 150 19.69 0.73 7.66
CA SER A 150 20.04 2.08 7.18
C SER A 150 19.14 3.19 7.75
N THR A 151 18.14 2.85 8.59
CA THR A 151 17.24 3.83 9.20
C THR A 151 17.91 4.54 10.37
N THR A 152 17.96 5.86 10.31
CA THR A 152 18.40 6.73 11.43
C THR A 152 17.21 7.30 12.20
N ASN A 153 16.05 7.43 11.57
CA ASN A 153 14.82 7.97 12.17
C ASN A 153 13.70 6.91 12.21
N THR A 154 13.75 6.02 13.21
CA THR A 154 12.76 4.96 13.43
C THR A 154 11.33 5.51 13.59
N ALA A 155 11.15 6.69 14.21
CA ALA A 155 9.81 7.28 14.34
C ALA A 155 9.20 7.61 12.96
N MET A 156 10.01 8.13 12.04
CA MET A 156 9.59 8.42 10.67
C MET A 156 9.28 7.13 9.91
N LEU A 157 10.06 6.06 10.13
CA LEU A 157 9.80 4.74 9.55
C LEU A 157 8.46 4.16 10.02
N VAL A 158 8.18 4.21 11.33
CA VAL A 158 6.90 3.76 11.90
C VAL A 158 5.74 4.60 11.34
N LEU A 159 5.87 5.92 11.27
CA LEU A 159 4.81 6.79 10.73
C LEU A 159 4.59 6.56 9.23
N GLY A 160 5.65 6.44 8.44
CA GLY A 160 5.55 6.24 6.99
C GLY A 160 5.13 4.83 6.63
N VAL A 161 6.01 3.85 6.90
CA VAL A 161 5.83 2.45 6.49
C VAL A 161 4.86 1.71 7.41
N GLY A 162 4.90 1.98 8.73
CA GLY A 162 4.04 1.33 9.70
C GLY A 162 2.59 1.80 9.68
N ILE A 163 2.33 3.09 9.37
CA ILE A 163 1.00 3.68 9.50
C ILE A 163 0.46 4.22 8.19
N LEU A 164 1.11 5.19 7.56
CA LEU A 164 0.53 5.91 6.42
C LEU A 164 0.46 5.07 5.15
N ALA A 165 1.47 4.22 4.87
CA ALA A 165 1.40 3.30 3.75
C ALA A 165 0.23 2.33 3.89
N PRO A 166 0.06 1.56 5.00
CA PRO A 166 -1.13 0.73 5.21
C PRO A 166 -2.45 1.47 5.10
N VAL A 167 -2.56 2.66 5.69
CA VAL A 167 -3.80 3.45 5.60
C VAL A 167 -4.13 3.80 4.15
N PHE A 168 -3.15 4.28 3.39
CA PHE A 168 -3.32 4.60 1.97
C PHE A 168 -3.72 3.37 1.16
N GLU A 169 -3.00 2.27 1.32
CA GLU A 169 -3.23 1.04 0.56
C GLU A 169 -4.61 0.45 0.83
N GLU A 170 -5.05 0.42 2.09
CA GLU A 170 -6.39 -0.05 2.42
C GLU A 170 -7.49 0.90 1.92
N LEU A 171 -7.31 2.22 1.99
CA LEU A 171 -8.26 3.18 1.42
C LEU A 171 -8.37 3.02 -0.09
N LEU A 172 -7.26 2.84 -0.79
CA LEU A 172 -7.22 2.68 -2.25
C LEU A 172 -7.81 1.33 -2.68
N LEU A 173 -7.33 0.23 -2.08
CA LEU A 173 -7.63 -1.12 -2.55
C LEU A 173 -8.93 -1.69 -1.94
N ARG A 174 -9.15 -1.53 -0.63
CA ARG A 174 -10.33 -2.09 0.06
C ARG A 174 -11.46 -1.07 0.18
N GLY A 175 -11.12 0.22 0.23
CA GLY A 175 -12.08 1.31 0.19
C GLY A 175 -12.62 1.53 -1.21
N LEU A 176 -11.80 2.05 -2.12
CA LEU A 176 -12.22 2.49 -3.45
C LEU A 176 -12.35 1.32 -4.43
N LEU A 177 -11.28 0.54 -4.67
CA LEU A 177 -11.26 -0.51 -5.71
C LEU A 177 -12.26 -1.61 -5.38
N LEU A 178 -12.08 -2.34 -4.28
CA LEU A 178 -12.97 -3.43 -3.87
C LEU A 178 -14.38 -2.93 -3.59
N GLY A 179 -14.52 -1.76 -2.95
CA GLY A 179 -15.81 -1.13 -2.72
C GLY A 179 -16.60 -0.89 -4.02
N SER A 180 -15.92 -0.54 -5.12
CA SER A 180 -16.53 -0.32 -6.45
C SER A 180 -16.77 -1.61 -7.22
N LEU A 181 -15.81 -2.55 -7.19
CA LEU A 181 -15.92 -3.84 -7.88
C LEU A 181 -17.11 -4.68 -7.41
N ARG A 182 -17.50 -4.57 -6.14
CA ARG A 182 -18.68 -5.28 -5.58
C ARG A 182 -20.01 -4.96 -6.27
N PHE A 183 -20.07 -3.89 -7.07
CA PHE A 183 -21.24 -3.57 -7.90
C PHE A 183 -21.20 -4.24 -9.26
N LEU A 184 -20.06 -4.80 -9.68
CA LEU A 184 -19.84 -5.37 -11.03
C LEU A 184 -19.69 -6.87 -11.01
N VAL A 185 -18.97 -7.41 -10.02
CA VAL A 185 -18.56 -8.80 -9.96
C VAL A 185 -18.89 -9.41 -8.60
N ASP A 186 -18.86 -10.74 -8.54
CA ASP A 186 -18.99 -11.46 -7.26
C ASP A 186 -17.92 -11.03 -6.26
N ARG A 187 -18.25 -11.16 -4.98
CA ARG A 187 -17.36 -10.74 -3.88
C ARG A 187 -16.00 -11.44 -3.89
N HIS A 188 -15.93 -12.70 -4.31
CA HIS A 188 -14.69 -13.47 -4.35
C HIS A 188 -13.79 -12.98 -5.47
N VAL A 189 -14.38 -12.67 -6.64
CA VAL A 189 -13.66 -12.05 -7.76
C VAL A 189 -13.17 -10.67 -7.40
N ALA A 190 -14.00 -9.84 -6.72
CA ALA A 190 -13.59 -8.53 -6.26
C ALA A 190 -12.41 -8.59 -5.26
N VAL A 191 -12.44 -9.56 -4.33
CA VAL A 191 -11.34 -9.81 -3.39
C VAL A 191 -10.08 -10.23 -4.14
N ALA A 192 -10.19 -11.17 -5.10
CA ALA A 192 -9.04 -11.65 -5.88
C ALA A 192 -8.38 -10.52 -6.67
N ILE A 193 -9.16 -9.66 -7.34
CA ILE A 193 -8.63 -8.49 -8.09
C ILE A 193 -7.95 -7.52 -7.12
N SER A 194 -8.57 -7.21 -5.98
CA SER A 194 -7.99 -6.31 -4.98
C SER A 194 -6.71 -6.88 -4.35
N ALA A 195 -6.64 -8.20 -4.12
CA ALA A 195 -5.46 -8.88 -3.60
C ALA A 195 -4.33 -8.91 -4.64
N GLY A 196 -4.65 -9.19 -5.91
CA GLY A 196 -3.68 -9.11 -7.01
C GLY A 196 -3.10 -7.71 -7.18
N ALA A 197 -3.95 -6.67 -7.14
CA ALA A 197 -3.49 -5.28 -7.18
C ALA A 197 -2.58 -4.94 -5.98
N PHE A 198 -2.92 -5.42 -4.78
CA PHE A 198 -2.09 -5.28 -3.59
C PHE A 198 -0.70 -5.89 -3.79
N THR A 199 -0.64 -7.12 -4.30
CA THR A 199 0.62 -7.81 -4.59
C THR A 199 1.45 -7.06 -5.64
N LEU A 200 0.82 -6.54 -6.69
CA LEU A 200 1.50 -5.76 -7.73
C LEU A 200 2.03 -4.41 -7.24
N MET A 201 1.51 -3.85 -6.15
CA MET A 201 2.09 -2.66 -5.53
C MET A 201 3.41 -2.96 -4.79
N HIS A 202 3.80 -4.23 -4.66
CA HIS A 202 4.99 -4.70 -3.96
C HIS A 202 6.07 -5.23 -4.91
N LEU A 203 6.18 -4.67 -6.13
CA LEU A 203 7.16 -5.06 -7.15
C LEU A 203 8.64 -4.86 -6.75
N GLN A 204 8.90 -4.19 -5.61
CA GLN A 204 10.23 -4.09 -5.02
C GLN A 204 10.76 -5.42 -4.47
N TYR A 205 9.87 -6.40 -4.24
CA TYR A 205 10.23 -7.74 -3.77
C TYR A 205 10.38 -8.74 -4.92
N GLU A 206 11.14 -9.81 -4.68
CA GLU A 206 11.27 -10.92 -5.61
C GLU A 206 9.92 -11.64 -5.82
N PRO A 207 9.71 -12.29 -6.98
CA PRO A 207 8.44 -12.95 -7.31
C PRO A 207 7.97 -13.97 -6.27
N LEU A 208 8.88 -14.71 -5.62
CA LEU A 208 8.53 -15.69 -4.58
C LEU A 208 8.03 -15.01 -3.30
N VAL A 209 8.63 -13.88 -2.92
CA VAL A 209 8.16 -13.06 -1.77
C VAL A 209 6.81 -12.45 -2.09
N MET A 210 6.59 -11.98 -3.33
CA MET A 210 5.28 -11.49 -3.77
C MET A 210 4.17 -12.54 -3.64
N LEU A 211 4.48 -13.85 -3.86
CA LEU A 211 3.52 -14.94 -3.63
C LEU A 211 3.11 -15.06 -2.16
N MET A 212 3.97 -14.66 -1.21
CA MET A 212 3.61 -14.63 0.22
C MET A 212 2.75 -13.41 0.58
N ILE A 213 2.87 -12.32 -0.16
CA ILE A 213 2.05 -11.11 0.02
C ILE A 213 0.61 -11.33 -0.47
N LEU A 214 0.40 -12.16 -1.49
CA LEU A 214 -0.93 -12.43 -2.06
C LEU A 214 -1.94 -12.97 -1.03
N PRO A 215 -1.65 -13.99 -0.21
CA PRO A 215 -2.56 -14.46 0.85
C PRO A 215 -2.92 -13.37 1.87
N MET A 216 -1.98 -12.49 2.22
CA MET A 216 -2.25 -11.34 3.07
C MET A 216 -3.29 -10.42 2.42
N GLY A 217 -3.10 -10.11 1.13
CA GLY A 217 -4.05 -9.35 0.33
C GLY A 217 -5.46 -9.96 0.33
N VAL A 218 -5.57 -11.28 0.23
CA VAL A 218 -6.83 -12.03 0.27
C VAL A 218 -7.51 -11.92 1.63
N VAL A 219 -6.76 -12.13 2.72
CA VAL A 219 -7.32 -12.05 4.09
C VAL A 219 -7.81 -10.64 4.40
N LEU A 220 -7.04 -9.60 4.06
CA LEU A 220 -7.45 -8.20 4.21
C LEU A 220 -8.72 -7.88 3.39
N GLY A 221 -8.83 -8.42 2.17
CA GLY A 221 -10.02 -8.30 1.34
C GLY A 221 -11.25 -8.94 1.98
N TYR A 222 -11.15 -10.16 2.49
CA TYR A 222 -12.25 -10.81 3.19
C TYR A 222 -12.58 -10.14 4.53
N ALA A 223 -11.59 -9.66 5.27
CA ALA A 223 -11.81 -8.86 6.47
C ALA A 223 -12.67 -7.63 6.17
N ARG A 224 -12.39 -6.92 5.05
CA ARG A 224 -13.20 -5.79 4.58
C ARG A 224 -14.61 -6.19 4.20
N VAL A 225 -14.78 -7.27 3.43
CA VAL A 225 -16.11 -7.71 2.94
C VAL A 225 -16.99 -8.19 4.09
N ASN A 226 -16.45 -9.02 4.97
CA ASN A 226 -17.24 -9.68 6.02
C ASN A 226 -17.50 -8.77 7.23
N SER A 227 -16.61 -7.84 7.55
CA SER A 227 -16.86 -6.83 8.59
C SER A 227 -17.70 -5.64 8.08
N GLY A 228 -17.63 -5.37 6.78
CA GLY A 228 -18.17 -4.18 6.15
C GLY A 228 -17.43 -2.90 6.54
N SER A 229 -16.37 -2.96 7.36
CA SER A 229 -15.62 -1.84 7.90
C SER A 229 -14.24 -1.76 7.27
N ILE A 230 -13.80 -0.56 6.90
CA ILE A 230 -12.43 -0.32 6.45
C ILE A 230 -11.43 -0.37 7.61
N PHE A 231 -11.87 -0.10 8.82
CA PHE A 231 -11.00 -0.05 10.01
C PHE A 231 -10.45 -1.43 10.41
N VAL A 232 -11.16 -2.53 10.05
CA VAL A 232 -10.67 -3.89 10.34
C VAL A 232 -9.41 -4.19 9.53
N PRO A 233 -9.40 -4.16 8.18
CA PRO A 233 -8.20 -4.43 7.43
C PRO A 233 -7.10 -3.38 7.67
N ILE A 234 -7.42 -2.10 7.89
CA ILE A 234 -6.43 -1.09 8.30
C ILE A 234 -5.71 -1.53 9.57
N LEU A 235 -6.45 -1.93 10.61
CA LEU A 235 -5.83 -2.37 11.87
C LEU A 235 -4.91 -3.58 11.67
N LEU A 236 -5.35 -4.59 10.92
CA LEU A 236 -4.56 -5.79 10.66
C LEU A 236 -3.25 -5.44 9.93
N HIS A 237 -3.34 -4.61 8.91
CA HIS A 237 -2.19 -4.20 8.11
C HIS A 237 -1.23 -3.32 8.92
N LEU A 238 -1.75 -2.36 9.70
CA LEU A 238 -0.96 -1.57 10.66
C LEU A 238 -0.20 -2.46 11.64
N LEU A 239 -0.89 -3.42 12.26
CA LEU A 239 -0.26 -4.35 13.19
C LEU A 239 0.86 -5.14 12.53
N ASN A 240 0.64 -5.65 11.31
CA ASN A 240 1.68 -6.35 10.56
C ASN A 240 2.93 -5.49 10.37
N ASN A 241 2.77 -4.30 9.81
CA ASN A 241 3.91 -3.45 9.46
C ASN A 241 4.64 -2.93 10.71
N VAL A 242 3.90 -2.53 11.76
CA VAL A 242 4.53 -2.07 13.01
C VAL A 242 5.26 -3.21 13.72
N ILE A 243 4.69 -4.41 13.73
CA ILE A 243 5.35 -5.59 14.33
C ILE A 243 6.60 -5.96 13.51
N SER A 244 6.54 -5.96 12.18
CA SER A 244 7.70 -6.23 11.31
C SER A 244 8.83 -5.21 11.47
N ILE A 245 8.52 -3.95 11.80
CA ILE A 245 9.54 -2.93 12.13
C ILE A 245 10.13 -3.18 13.53
N ALA A 246 9.30 -3.58 14.50
CA ALA A 246 9.73 -3.77 15.88
C ALA A 246 10.43 -5.12 16.12
N LEU A 247 9.99 -6.14 15.42
CA LEU A 247 10.51 -7.51 15.47
C LEU A 247 10.77 -7.93 14.01
N PRO A 248 11.99 -7.70 13.49
CA PRO A 248 12.31 -8.01 12.09
C PRO A 248 11.91 -9.42 11.73
N THR A 249 11.03 -9.53 10.73
CA THR A 249 10.50 -10.78 10.21
C THR A 249 11.42 -11.33 9.11
N THR A 250 11.28 -12.60 8.78
CA THR A 250 12.15 -13.27 7.79
C THR A 250 11.66 -13.15 6.35
N TYR A 251 10.48 -12.53 6.13
CA TYR A 251 9.94 -12.28 4.79
C TYR A 251 9.56 -10.81 4.61
#